data_27d7b2ee6fb64793f34f77f9f96d8f24
#
_entry.id   27d7b2ee6fb64793f34f77f9f96d8f24
#
_cell.length_a   1.000
_cell.length_b   1.000
_cell.length_c   1.000
_cell.angle_alpha   90.00
_cell.angle_beta   90.00
_cell.angle_gamma   90.00
#
_symmetry.space_group_name_H-M   'P 1'
#
loop_
_entity.id
_entity.type
_entity.pdbx_description
1 polymer ?
#
loop_
_entity_poly.entity_id
_entity_poly.type
_entity_poly.pdbx_seq_one_letter_code
_entity_poly.pdbx_strand_id
1 'polypeptide(L)'
;ILRNPTSITARYKTLSYTDNIVALRAAVQAGFDEAFFFSPAGHLACASVANVFVQMDGAIFTPPVGDGALPGVMRNWILGRGRVGDFAVSERSISLDDLRSADRVFLTNSLRLFQPVSAFETRMFNAELPAGCAELRAELLTN
;
A
#
# COMPACT_ATOMS: atom_id res chain seq x y z
N ILE A 1 -4.27 3.12 12.49
CA ILE A 1 -5.69 2.77 12.68
C ILE A 1 -5.84 1.26 12.52
N LEU A 2 -6.67 0.61 13.34
CA LEU A 2 -6.91 -0.84 13.28
C LEU A 2 -7.98 -1.17 12.23
N ARG A 3 -7.73 -2.21 11.45
CA ARG A 3 -8.66 -2.78 10.47
C ARG A 3 -8.96 -4.23 10.83
N ASN A 4 -10.23 -4.58 10.86
CA ASN A 4 -10.64 -5.97 11.08
C ASN A 4 -10.50 -6.77 9.76
N PRO A 5 -9.51 -7.69 9.62
CA PRO A 5 -9.31 -8.48 8.40
C PRO A 5 -10.38 -9.54 8.17
N THR A 6 -11.16 -9.90 9.20
CA THR A 6 -12.23 -10.89 9.09
C THR A 6 -13.56 -10.27 8.64
N SER A 7 -13.64 -8.94 8.62
CA SER A 7 -14.84 -8.26 8.12
C SER A 7 -15.04 -8.53 6.63
N ILE A 8 -16.29 -8.76 6.24
CA ILE A 8 -16.67 -8.87 4.82
C ILE A 8 -16.25 -7.62 4.05
N THR A 9 -16.39 -6.44 4.65
CA THR A 9 -16.02 -5.15 4.03
C THR A 9 -14.51 -5.00 3.82
N ALA A 10 -13.66 -5.76 4.51
CA ALA A 10 -12.22 -5.76 4.26
C ALA A 10 -11.84 -6.49 2.97
N ARG A 11 -12.64 -7.47 2.53
CA ARG A 11 -12.39 -8.32 1.36
C ARG A 11 -13.05 -7.82 0.08
N TYR A 12 -14.07 -6.98 0.20
CA TYR A 12 -14.82 -6.48 -0.95
C TYR A 12 -14.75 -4.95 -1.01
N LYS A 13 -14.67 -4.44 -2.23
CA LYS A 13 -14.82 -3.00 -2.46
C LYS A 13 -16.31 -2.66 -2.35
N THR A 14 -16.71 -2.13 -1.18
CA THR A 14 -18.08 -1.75 -0.89
C THR A 14 -18.24 -0.23 -0.89
N LEU A 15 -19.47 0.27 -0.92
CA LEU A 15 -19.78 1.68 -0.74
C LEU A 15 -19.65 2.14 0.72
N SER A 16 -19.51 1.21 1.66
CA SER A 16 -19.31 1.50 3.10
C SER A 16 -17.85 1.90 3.37
N TYR A 17 -17.50 3.13 3.00
CA TYR A 17 -16.15 3.70 3.15
C TYR A 17 -16.01 4.58 4.39
N THR A 18 -16.93 4.50 5.33
CA THR A 18 -16.98 5.38 6.50
C THR A 18 -15.69 5.37 7.31
N ASP A 19 -15.18 4.18 7.64
CA ASP A 19 -13.95 4.05 8.43
C ASP A 19 -12.75 4.66 7.70
N ASN A 20 -12.67 4.47 6.38
CA ASN A 20 -11.59 5.02 5.55
C ASN A 20 -11.67 6.55 5.50
N ILE A 21 -12.88 7.11 5.39
CA ILE A 21 -13.09 8.57 5.37
C ILE A 21 -12.74 9.19 6.73
N VAL A 22 -13.16 8.57 7.82
CA VAL A 22 -12.85 9.04 9.19
C VAL A 22 -11.33 8.99 9.43
N ALA A 23 -10.68 7.90 9.02
CA ALA A 23 -9.24 7.75 9.13
C ALA A 23 -8.48 8.80 8.33
N LEU A 24 -8.86 9.02 7.08
CA LEU A 24 -8.24 10.03 6.22
C LEU A 24 -8.43 11.44 6.80
N ARG A 25 -9.63 11.77 7.28
CA ARG A 25 -9.89 13.06 7.93
C ARG A 25 -9.01 13.28 9.16
N ALA A 26 -8.85 12.26 10.00
CA ALA A 26 -7.97 12.34 11.16
C ALA A 26 -6.50 12.55 10.74
N ALA A 27 -6.03 11.87 9.70
CA ALA A 27 -4.70 12.07 9.15
C ALA A 27 -4.51 13.51 8.63
N VAL A 28 -5.45 14.03 7.85
CA VAL A 28 -5.41 15.40 7.31
C VAL A 28 -5.39 16.44 8.44
N GLN A 29 -6.19 16.26 9.49
CA GLN A 29 -6.17 17.13 10.65
C GLN A 29 -4.83 17.11 11.41
N ALA A 30 -4.11 15.99 11.33
CA ALA A 30 -2.76 15.83 11.88
C ALA A 30 -1.63 16.29 10.94
N GLY A 31 -1.96 16.82 9.75
CA GLY A 31 -1.00 17.32 8.77
C GLY A 31 -0.44 16.28 7.81
N PHE A 32 -1.10 15.13 7.65
CA PHE A 32 -0.74 14.08 6.71
C PHE A 32 -1.74 13.98 5.55
N ASP A 33 -1.29 13.41 4.42
CA ASP A 33 -2.13 13.27 3.21
C ASP A 33 -2.87 11.91 3.16
N GLU A 34 -2.47 10.93 3.99
CA GLU A 34 -2.98 9.56 3.93
C GLU A 34 -2.95 8.89 5.30
N ALA A 35 -3.81 7.88 5.50
CA ALA A 35 -3.85 7.06 6.70
C ALA A 35 -3.52 5.60 6.39
N PHE A 36 -2.66 4.98 7.20
CA PHE A 36 -2.37 3.55 7.12
C PHE A 36 -3.19 2.77 8.14
N PHE A 37 -3.67 1.62 7.68
CA PHE A 37 -4.40 0.66 8.50
C PHE A 37 -3.52 -0.53 8.84
N PHE A 38 -3.67 -1.01 10.08
CA PHE A 38 -2.98 -2.19 10.57
C PHE A 38 -4.00 -3.22 11.05
N SER A 39 -3.69 -4.50 10.91
CA SER A 39 -4.45 -5.59 11.48
C SER A 39 -4.34 -5.58 13.02
N PRO A 40 -5.24 -6.28 13.75
CA PRO A 40 -5.10 -6.46 15.19
C PRO A 40 -3.81 -7.17 15.61
N ALA A 41 -3.18 -7.91 14.69
CA ALA A 41 -1.86 -8.54 14.90
C ALA A 41 -0.69 -7.56 14.73
N GLY A 42 -0.94 -6.28 14.41
CA GLY A 42 0.08 -5.26 14.22
C GLY A 42 0.73 -5.26 12.83
N HIS A 43 0.17 -5.98 11.86
CA HIS A 43 0.67 -5.98 10.48
C HIS A 43 -0.01 -4.91 9.65
N LEU A 44 0.75 -4.25 8.78
CA LEU A 44 0.24 -3.30 7.80
C LEU A 44 -0.80 -3.99 6.90
N ALA A 45 -1.92 -3.33 6.66
CA ALA A 45 -2.99 -3.83 5.81
C ALA A 45 -3.09 -3.05 4.48
N CYS A 46 -3.35 -1.76 4.56
CA CYS A 46 -3.57 -0.90 3.39
C CYS A 46 -3.50 0.59 3.79
N ALA A 47 -3.61 1.47 2.81
CA ALA A 47 -3.93 2.88 3.01
C ALA A 47 -5.45 3.12 2.90
N SER A 48 -5.92 4.33 3.16
CA SER A 48 -7.36 4.64 3.16
C SER A 48 -8.04 4.39 1.81
N VAL A 49 -7.34 4.64 0.70
CA VAL A 49 -7.88 4.48 -0.66
C VAL A 49 -6.93 3.72 -1.61
N ALA A 50 -5.92 3.03 -1.08
CA ALA A 50 -4.89 2.38 -1.88
C ALA A 50 -4.32 1.12 -1.22
N ASN A 51 -3.74 0.24 -2.03
CA ASN A 51 -2.83 -0.80 -1.54
C ASN A 51 -1.44 -0.21 -1.29
N VAL A 52 -0.69 -0.82 -0.38
CA VAL A 52 0.66 -0.41 0.00
C VAL A 52 1.68 -1.42 -0.51
N PHE A 53 2.77 -0.92 -1.04
CA PHE A 53 3.96 -1.69 -1.40
C PHE A 53 5.17 -1.12 -0.67
N VAL A 54 6.02 -1.98 -0.18
CA VAL A 54 7.20 -1.65 0.61
C VAL A 54 8.42 -2.28 -0.02
N GLN A 55 9.42 -1.47 -0.36
CA GLN A 55 10.73 -1.95 -0.82
C GLN A 55 11.65 -2.07 0.38
N MET A 56 12.17 -3.27 0.60
CA MET A 56 13.14 -3.61 1.63
C MET A 56 13.87 -4.90 1.27
N ASP A 57 15.06 -5.11 1.80
CA ASP A 57 15.84 -6.34 1.60
C ASP A 57 16.06 -6.70 0.11
N GLY A 58 16.15 -5.70 -0.76
CA GLY A 58 16.35 -5.90 -2.20
C GLY A 58 15.13 -6.44 -2.97
N ALA A 59 13.94 -6.43 -2.36
CA ALA A 59 12.68 -6.86 -2.96
C ALA A 59 11.53 -5.88 -2.64
N ILE A 60 10.38 -6.10 -3.24
CA ILE A 60 9.16 -5.34 -2.98
C ILE A 60 8.10 -6.27 -2.41
N PHE A 61 7.49 -5.87 -1.31
CA PHE A 61 6.45 -6.63 -0.65
C PHE A 61 5.14 -5.85 -0.55
N THR A 62 4.02 -6.56 -0.56
CA THR A 62 2.70 -5.99 -0.28
C THR A 62 1.98 -6.86 0.75
N PRO A 63 1.22 -6.26 1.66
CA PRO A 63 0.46 -7.02 2.65
C PRO A 63 -0.46 -8.06 2.01
N PRO A 64 -0.56 -9.28 2.57
CA PRO A 64 -1.51 -10.29 2.12
C PRO A 64 -2.95 -9.89 2.47
N VAL A 65 -3.91 -10.46 1.73
CA VAL A 65 -5.34 -10.26 2.00
C VAL A 65 -5.72 -10.70 3.42
N GLY A 66 -5.00 -11.69 3.97
CA GLY A 66 -5.18 -12.16 5.36
C GLY A 66 -4.90 -11.09 6.42
N ASP A 67 -4.08 -10.10 6.15
CA ASP A 67 -3.80 -8.97 7.04
C ASP A 67 -4.81 -7.80 6.85
N GLY A 68 -5.78 -7.94 5.95
CA GLY A 68 -6.82 -6.95 5.70
C GLY A 68 -6.59 -6.11 4.44
N ALA A 69 -5.62 -6.45 3.60
CA ALA A 69 -5.45 -5.80 2.31
C ALA A 69 -6.64 -6.11 1.38
N LEU A 70 -7.15 -5.09 0.70
CA LEU A 70 -8.11 -5.31 -0.38
C LEU A 70 -7.38 -5.95 -1.58
N PRO A 71 -7.96 -6.98 -2.24
CA PRO A 71 -7.42 -7.54 -3.48
C PRO A 71 -7.64 -6.57 -4.65
N GLY A 72 -6.94 -5.43 -4.64
CA GLY A 72 -7.08 -4.36 -5.62
C GLY A 72 -6.58 -4.77 -7.01
N VAL A 73 -7.18 -4.21 -8.06
CA VAL A 73 -6.84 -4.51 -9.46
C VAL A 73 -5.36 -4.27 -9.74
N MET A 74 -4.84 -3.09 -9.38
CA MET A 74 -3.42 -2.74 -9.55
C MET A 74 -2.51 -3.67 -8.75
N ARG A 75 -2.89 -3.96 -7.49
CA ARG A 75 -2.13 -4.88 -6.65
C ARG A 75 -2.01 -6.27 -7.29
N ASN A 76 -3.13 -6.84 -7.73
CA ASN A 76 -3.15 -8.17 -8.33
C ASN A 76 -2.39 -8.20 -9.66
N TRP A 77 -2.49 -7.15 -10.47
CA TRP A 77 -1.75 -7.03 -11.71
C TRP A 77 -0.23 -6.98 -11.47
N ILE A 78 0.26 -6.21 -10.49
CA ILE A 78 1.67 -6.15 -10.12
C ILE A 78 2.16 -7.50 -9.59
N LEU A 79 1.40 -8.15 -8.70
CA LEU A 79 1.72 -9.49 -8.18
C LEU A 79 1.79 -10.54 -9.29
N GLY A 80 0.86 -10.49 -10.25
CA GLY A 80 0.84 -11.40 -11.41
C GLY A 80 2.08 -11.26 -12.31
N ARG A 81 2.72 -10.10 -12.32
CA ARG A 81 4.01 -9.89 -13.01
C ARG A 81 5.20 -10.41 -12.23
N GLY A 82 5.08 -10.51 -10.92
CA GLY A 82 6.13 -11.00 -10.03
C GLY A 82 7.35 -10.07 -9.91
N ARG A 83 7.35 -8.92 -10.60
CA ARG A 83 8.47 -7.96 -10.54
C ARG A 83 8.05 -6.53 -10.91
N VAL A 84 8.83 -5.56 -10.40
CA VAL A 84 8.83 -4.14 -10.78
C VAL A 84 10.28 -3.75 -11.06
N GLY A 85 10.62 -3.52 -12.32
CA GLY A 85 12.01 -3.39 -12.74
C GLY A 85 12.83 -4.63 -12.34
N ASP A 86 13.91 -4.44 -11.62
CA ASP A 86 14.79 -5.52 -11.14
C ASP A 86 14.33 -6.13 -9.80
N PHE A 87 13.34 -5.56 -9.13
CA PHE A 87 12.87 -6.02 -7.84
C PHE A 87 11.80 -7.10 -7.98
N ALA A 88 12.00 -8.25 -7.32
CA ALA A 88 10.97 -9.27 -7.17
C ALA A 88 9.83 -8.72 -6.30
N VAL A 89 8.59 -9.11 -6.62
CA VAL A 89 7.39 -8.70 -5.88
C VAL A 89 6.68 -9.92 -5.34
N SER A 90 6.34 -9.89 -4.05
CA SER A 90 5.57 -10.94 -3.41
C SER A 90 4.72 -10.41 -2.25
N GLU A 91 3.82 -11.27 -1.75
CA GLU A 91 3.08 -10.99 -0.52
C GLU A 91 3.94 -11.33 0.70
N ARG A 92 3.91 -10.45 1.70
CA ARG A 92 4.52 -10.66 3.01
C ARG A 92 3.80 -9.83 4.05
N SER A 93 3.55 -10.40 5.24
CA SER A 93 3.12 -9.61 6.40
C SER A 93 4.22 -8.61 6.76
N ILE A 94 3.85 -7.37 6.91
CA ILE A 94 4.76 -6.24 7.13
C ILE A 94 4.46 -5.68 8.53
N SER A 95 5.40 -5.79 9.43
CA SER A 95 5.31 -5.20 10.76
C SER A 95 5.50 -3.69 10.72
N LEU A 96 5.21 -3.01 11.83
CA LEU A 96 5.50 -1.59 11.97
C LEU A 96 7.01 -1.31 11.88
N ASP A 97 7.83 -2.20 12.40
CA ASP A 97 9.30 -2.07 12.34
C ASP A 97 9.83 -2.31 10.93
N ASP A 98 9.29 -3.28 10.18
CA ASP A 98 9.58 -3.45 8.75
C ASP A 98 9.26 -2.16 7.97
N LEU A 99 8.08 -1.57 8.22
CA LEU A 99 7.67 -0.33 7.55
C LEU A 99 8.62 0.84 7.89
N ARG A 100 9.04 0.96 9.15
CA ARG A 100 9.98 2.01 9.58
C ARG A 100 11.38 1.83 9.02
N SER A 101 11.82 0.60 8.76
CA SER A 101 13.12 0.28 8.18
C SER A 101 13.15 0.25 6.65
N ALA A 102 12.00 0.40 6.00
CA ALA A 102 11.88 0.35 4.56
C ALA A 102 12.74 1.37 3.82
N ASP A 103 13.24 0.99 2.64
CA ASP A 103 13.95 1.89 1.73
C ASP A 103 12.99 2.85 1.03
N ARG A 104 11.89 2.30 0.52
CA ARG A 104 10.82 3.03 -0.17
C ARG A 104 9.46 2.44 0.16
N VAL A 105 8.46 3.31 0.14
CA VAL A 105 7.06 2.93 0.26
C VAL A 105 6.28 3.61 -0.87
N PHE A 106 5.38 2.89 -1.52
CA PHE A 106 4.50 3.48 -2.51
C PHE A 106 3.08 2.89 -2.44
N LEU A 107 2.14 3.66 -2.90
CA LEU A 107 0.72 3.32 -2.94
C LEU A 107 0.29 3.02 -4.36
N THR A 108 -0.73 2.16 -4.50
CA THR A 108 -1.33 1.86 -5.80
C THR A 108 -2.85 1.83 -5.73
N ASN A 109 -3.48 2.44 -6.72
CA ASN A 109 -4.89 2.27 -7.03
C ASN A 109 -5.14 2.53 -8.53
N SER A 110 -6.34 2.27 -9.03
CA SER A 110 -6.67 2.39 -10.45
C SER A 110 -6.69 3.82 -10.97
N LEU A 111 -6.75 4.84 -10.10
CA LEU A 111 -6.82 6.25 -10.50
C LEU A 111 -5.43 6.91 -10.57
N ARG A 112 -4.60 6.64 -9.56
CA ARG A 112 -3.28 7.26 -9.42
C ARG A 112 -2.15 6.38 -9.92
N LEU A 113 -2.42 5.10 -10.17
CA LEU A 113 -1.52 4.03 -10.55
C LEU A 113 -0.44 3.82 -9.48
N PHE A 114 0.62 4.61 -9.48
CA PHE A 114 1.72 4.57 -8.51
C PHE A 114 1.90 5.94 -7.86
N GLN A 115 1.97 5.98 -6.54
CA GLN A 115 2.19 7.21 -5.76
C GLN A 115 3.25 6.94 -4.69
N PRO A 116 4.40 7.64 -4.70
CA PRO A 116 5.40 7.48 -3.66
C PRO A 116 4.91 8.03 -2.32
N VAL A 117 5.39 7.44 -1.23
CA VAL A 117 5.19 7.93 0.13
C VAL A 117 6.49 8.58 0.58
N SER A 118 6.44 9.84 0.97
CA SER A 118 7.61 10.61 1.42
C SER A 118 7.92 10.43 2.91
N ALA A 119 6.89 10.15 3.72
CA ALA A 119 7.05 9.98 5.16
C ALA A 119 5.99 9.08 5.77
N PHE A 120 6.32 8.43 6.87
CA PHE A 120 5.41 7.77 7.78
C PHE A 120 5.75 8.18 9.20
N GLU A 121 4.81 8.82 9.91
CA GLU A 121 5.07 9.49 11.19
C GLU A 121 6.27 10.45 11.05
N THR A 122 7.34 10.23 11.79
CA THR A 122 8.58 11.01 11.73
C THR A 122 9.64 10.42 10.80
N ARG A 123 9.41 9.21 10.25
CA ARG A 123 10.34 8.53 9.35
C ARG A 123 10.20 9.08 7.93
N MET A 124 11.29 9.60 7.38
CA MET A 124 11.36 10.02 5.97
C MET A 124 11.82 8.86 5.09
N PHE A 125 11.19 8.69 3.93
CA PHE A 125 11.57 7.72 2.90
C PHE A 125 12.19 8.43 1.69
N ASN A 126 12.88 7.66 0.86
CA ASN A 126 13.17 8.11 -0.49
C ASN A 126 11.84 8.18 -1.27
N ALA A 127 11.43 9.40 -1.63
CA ALA A 127 10.16 9.68 -2.32
C ALA A 127 10.20 9.41 -3.83
N GLU A 128 11.26 8.76 -4.34
CA GLU A 128 11.30 8.28 -5.71
C GLU A 128 10.62 6.91 -5.81
N LEU A 129 9.84 6.70 -6.86
CA LEU A 129 9.31 5.38 -7.17
C LEU A 129 10.45 4.42 -7.53
N PRO A 130 10.34 3.11 -7.20
CA PRO A 130 11.29 2.12 -7.68
C PRO A 130 11.44 2.16 -9.19
N ALA A 131 12.64 1.89 -9.67
CA ALA A 131 12.88 1.71 -11.10
C ALA A 131 11.92 0.64 -11.66
N GLY A 132 11.36 0.88 -12.82
CA GLY A 132 10.33 0.02 -13.42
C GLY A 132 8.89 0.48 -13.20
N CYS A 133 8.58 1.28 -12.18
CA CYS A 133 7.23 1.84 -12.02
C CYS A 133 6.85 2.76 -13.20
N ALA A 134 7.80 3.51 -13.73
CA ALA A 134 7.56 4.39 -14.89
C ALA A 134 7.22 3.57 -16.15
N GLU A 135 7.92 2.48 -16.38
CA GLU A 135 7.69 1.55 -17.49
C GLU A 135 6.32 0.88 -17.37
N LEU A 136 5.99 0.36 -16.19
CA LEU A 136 4.68 -0.23 -15.91
C LEU A 136 3.54 0.77 -16.07
N ARG A 137 3.76 2.02 -15.67
CA ARG A 137 2.79 3.10 -15.86
C ARG A 137 2.57 3.40 -17.35
N ALA A 138 3.64 3.48 -18.13
CA ALA A 138 3.56 3.71 -19.57
C ALA A 138 2.78 2.57 -20.26
N GLU A 139 3.03 1.32 -19.91
CA GLU A 139 2.31 0.16 -20.43
C GLU A 139 0.80 0.24 -20.13
N LEU A 140 0.41 0.62 -18.91
CA LEU A 140 -1.01 0.75 -18.53
C LEU A 140 -1.73 1.87 -19.27
N LEU A 141 -1.02 2.92 -19.68
CA LEU A 141 -1.63 4.07 -20.38
C LEU A 141 -1.68 3.88 -21.89
N THR A 142 -1.00 2.88 -22.45
CA THR A 142 -0.96 2.59 -23.90
C THR A 142 -1.89 1.45 -24.31
N ASN A 143 -2.48 0.71 -23.37
CA ASN A 143 -3.47 -0.34 -23.59
C ASN A 143 -4.87 0.13 -23.18
#